data_b7bec3568116bb39433405e9e05def64
#
_entry.id   b7bec3568116bb39433405e9e05def64
#
_cell.length_a   1.000
_cell.length_b   1.000
_cell.length_c   1.000
_cell.angle_alpha   90.00
_cell.angle_beta   90.00
_cell.angle_gamma   90.00
#
_symmetry.space_group_name_H-M   'P 1'
#
loop_
_entity.id
_entity.type
_entity.pdbx_description
1 polymer ?
#
loop_
_entity_poly.entity_id
_entity_poly.type
_entity_poly.pdbx_seq_one_letter_code
_entity_poly.pdbx_strand_id
1 'polypeptide(L)'
;MEVILADYLGFCYGVKRAIKIARENASEDGTSCTLGPIIHNPQMVERLKSEGVGTVERLDELPRGTIIIRSHGVGPEVYQDAEERGLNVVDATCPHVKKAQLSAKELVDDGYSVVIIGEKQHPEVKSIFEWSGRKAVVLETEAEADDLESCAKLGIVCQTTFSGSKFRKIAMHLLEKSRDVRILRTICTATDQRQAAAIELAQKVDMMLVIGGKNSANTTRLAQLCAEHCLTYHIETAAELRDEWFDKIEKIGITAGASTPDWIIKEVYKKCQNRA
;
A
#
# COMPACT_ATOMS: atom_id res chain seq x y z
N MET A 1 16.21 26.55 -11.98
CA MET A 1 15.76 25.13 -11.86
C MET A 1 14.25 25.11 -11.69
N GLU A 2 13.52 24.35 -12.49
CA GLU A 2 12.05 24.23 -12.41
C GLU A 2 11.68 23.04 -11.53
N VAL A 3 10.69 23.19 -10.62
CA VAL A 3 10.22 22.13 -9.73
C VAL A 3 8.75 21.82 -10.02
N ILE A 4 8.46 20.61 -10.49
CA ILE A 4 7.15 20.17 -10.99
C ILE A 4 6.59 19.08 -10.08
N LEU A 5 5.34 19.21 -9.65
CA LEU A 5 4.63 18.17 -8.91
C LEU A 5 3.85 17.24 -9.86
N ALA A 6 3.84 15.96 -9.58
CA ALA A 6 2.96 15.03 -10.28
C ALA A 6 1.48 15.32 -9.95
N ASP A 7 0.57 15.09 -10.91
CA ASP A 7 -0.88 15.36 -10.73
C ASP A 7 -1.51 14.57 -9.58
N TYR A 8 -1.06 13.33 -9.37
CA TYR A 8 -1.56 12.43 -8.33
C TYR A 8 -0.44 12.06 -7.37
N LEU A 9 -0.37 12.71 -6.20
CA LEU A 9 0.62 12.45 -5.16
C LEU A 9 0.01 12.56 -3.75
N GLY A 10 0.70 11.99 -2.75
CA GLY A 10 0.30 12.06 -1.35
C GLY A 10 -0.91 11.18 -1.01
N PHE A 11 -1.54 11.46 0.12
CA PHE A 11 -2.60 10.62 0.69
C PHE A 11 -3.71 10.27 -0.29
N CYS A 12 -3.94 8.96 -0.49
CA CYS A 12 -5.11 8.48 -1.21
C CYS A 12 -6.38 8.51 -0.31
N TYR A 13 -7.55 8.28 -0.91
CA TYR A 13 -8.82 8.22 -0.18
C TYR A 13 -8.79 7.22 0.98
N GLY A 14 -8.30 5.99 0.75
CA GLY A 14 -8.24 4.94 1.77
C GLY A 14 -7.38 5.34 2.98
N VAL A 15 -6.22 5.97 2.73
CA VAL A 15 -5.34 6.48 3.78
C VAL A 15 -6.00 7.64 4.54
N LYS A 16 -6.58 8.62 3.83
CA LYS A 16 -7.29 9.75 4.49
C LYS A 16 -8.42 9.23 5.39
N ARG A 17 -9.20 8.25 4.91
CA ARG A 17 -10.26 7.61 5.69
C ARG A 17 -9.72 6.91 6.93
N ALA A 18 -8.65 6.11 6.80
CA ALA A 18 -8.07 5.38 7.94
C ALA A 18 -7.54 6.32 9.03
N ILE A 19 -6.84 7.39 8.64
CA ILE A 19 -6.35 8.42 9.57
C ILE A 19 -7.50 9.15 10.26
N LYS A 20 -8.56 9.49 9.51
CA LYS A 20 -9.76 10.14 10.07
C LYS A 20 -10.41 9.24 11.13
N ILE A 21 -10.63 7.96 10.82
CA ILE A 21 -11.19 6.99 11.77
C ILE A 21 -10.30 6.87 13.01
N ALA A 22 -8.98 6.78 12.84
CA ALA A 22 -8.06 6.71 13.96
C ALA A 22 -8.19 7.92 14.89
N ARG A 23 -8.24 9.14 14.33
CA ARG A 23 -8.43 10.38 15.11
C ARG A 23 -9.78 10.47 15.82
N GLU A 24 -10.86 10.03 15.17
CA GLU A 24 -12.21 10.01 15.75
C GLU A 24 -12.33 9.04 16.92
N ASN A 25 -11.40 8.08 17.05
CA ASN A 25 -11.33 7.10 18.12
C ASN A 25 -10.10 7.29 19.02
N ALA A 26 -9.44 8.44 18.95
CA ALA A 26 -8.31 8.77 19.82
C ALA A 26 -8.76 8.84 21.30
N SER A 27 -7.85 8.48 22.21
CA SER A 27 -8.12 8.43 23.64
C SER A 27 -6.91 8.95 24.42
N GLU A 28 -7.15 9.84 25.37
CA GLU A 28 -6.08 10.44 26.19
C GLU A 28 -5.48 9.45 27.22
N ASP A 29 -6.23 8.41 27.57
CA ASP A 29 -5.82 7.40 28.57
C ASP A 29 -5.02 6.22 27.96
N GLY A 30 -4.69 6.28 26.65
CA GLY A 30 -3.91 5.26 25.97
C GLY A 30 -4.66 3.97 25.66
N THR A 31 -5.99 3.96 25.81
CA THR A 31 -6.83 2.78 25.52
C THR A 31 -7.26 2.66 24.07
N SER A 32 -6.74 3.49 23.18
CA SER A 32 -6.98 3.41 21.73
C SER A 32 -5.69 3.10 20.99
N CYS A 33 -5.65 1.95 20.31
CA CYS A 33 -4.48 1.50 19.57
C CYS A 33 -4.83 0.94 18.19
N THR A 34 -3.94 1.12 17.23
CA THR A 34 -4.00 0.39 15.96
C THR A 34 -3.29 -0.96 16.07
N LEU A 35 -3.81 -1.98 15.41
CA LEU A 35 -3.14 -3.28 15.31
C LEU A 35 -2.13 -3.24 14.15
N GLY A 36 -0.86 -3.06 14.50
CA GLY A 36 0.20 -2.66 13.60
C GLY A 36 0.05 -1.23 13.09
N PRO A 37 1.04 -0.67 12.37
CA PRO A 37 0.99 0.70 11.85
C PRO A 37 -0.25 0.93 10.98
N ILE A 38 -1.01 2.00 11.23
CA ILE A 38 -2.24 2.33 10.48
C ILE A 38 -1.98 2.44 8.97
N ILE A 39 -0.81 2.95 8.61
CA ILE A 39 -0.26 3.09 7.25
C ILE A 39 1.27 2.96 7.30
N HIS A 40 1.91 2.69 6.16
CA HIS A 40 3.36 2.65 6.03
C HIS A 40 3.97 4.06 5.96
N ASN A 41 3.90 4.82 7.06
CA ASN A 41 4.56 6.11 7.21
C ASN A 41 4.87 6.38 8.68
N PRO A 42 6.15 6.29 9.11
CA PRO A 42 6.56 6.45 10.52
C PRO A 42 6.19 7.81 11.11
N GLN A 43 6.33 8.90 10.33
CA GLN A 43 6.05 10.25 10.79
C GLN A 43 4.55 10.43 11.10
N MET A 44 3.66 9.79 10.31
CA MET A 44 2.23 9.83 10.59
C MET A 44 1.84 8.95 11.77
N VAL A 45 2.49 7.80 11.95
CA VAL A 45 2.28 6.93 13.11
C VAL A 45 2.67 7.65 14.40
N GLU A 46 3.84 8.31 14.44
CA GLU A 46 4.27 9.08 15.60
C GLU A 46 3.35 10.27 15.90
N ARG A 47 2.87 10.93 14.86
CA ARG A 47 1.88 11.99 15.01
C ARG A 47 0.57 11.49 15.61
N LEU A 48 0.04 10.36 15.14
CA LEU A 48 -1.17 9.76 15.72
C LEU A 48 -0.96 9.34 17.18
N LYS A 49 0.23 8.85 17.51
CA LYS A 49 0.59 8.55 18.90
C LYS A 49 0.51 9.80 19.79
N SER A 50 1.02 10.94 19.31
CA SER A 50 0.89 12.23 20.02
C SER A 50 -0.55 12.76 20.07
N GLU A 51 -1.42 12.29 19.19
CA GLU A 51 -2.86 12.62 19.13
C GLU A 51 -3.74 11.60 19.90
N GLY A 52 -3.13 10.66 20.67
CA GLY A 52 -3.85 9.70 21.52
C GLY A 52 -4.22 8.37 20.85
N VAL A 53 -3.53 8.00 19.76
CA VAL A 53 -3.71 6.70 19.10
C VAL A 53 -2.39 5.93 19.10
N GLY A 54 -2.28 4.94 19.98
CA GLY A 54 -1.11 4.06 20.08
C GLY A 54 -1.04 3.04 18.93
N THR A 55 0.01 2.22 18.97
CA THR A 55 0.17 1.07 18.08
C THR A 55 0.60 -0.13 18.90
N VAL A 56 -0.05 -1.26 18.70
CA VAL A 56 0.30 -2.57 19.25
C VAL A 56 0.51 -3.56 18.13
N GLU A 57 1.38 -4.52 18.32
CA GLU A 57 1.62 -5.56 17.31
C GLU A 57 0.68 -6.77 17.52
N ARG A 58 0.18 -6.96 18.73
CA ARG A 58 -0.66 -8.09 19.12
C ARG A 58 -1.82 -7.61 20.00
N LEU A 59 -2.95 -8.30 19.96
CA LEU A 59 -4.16 -7.96 20.72
C LEU A 59 -3.97 -8.06 22.24
N ASP A 60 -3.10 -8.96 22.71
CA ASP A 60 -2.81 -9.14 24.14
C ASP A 60 -2.02 -7.97 24.79
N GLU A 61 -1.44 -7.10 23.97
CA GLU A 61 -0.79 -5.88 24.42
C GLU A 61 -1.81 -4.76 24.78
N LEU A 62 -3.08 -4.92 24.39
CA LEU A 62 -4.18 -4.02 24.71
C LEU A 62 -5.24 -4.77 25.54
N PRO A 63 -5.16 -4.76 26.89
CA PRO A 63 -6.05 -5.55 27.73
C PRO A 63 -7.51 -5.05 27.74
N ARG A 64 -7.76 -3.80 27.37
CA ARG A 64 -9.09 -3.19 27.24
C ARG A 64 -9.04 -1.95 26.36
N GLY A 65 -10.17 -1.53 25.82
CA GLY A 65 -10.30 -0.29 25.03
C GLY A 65 -10.65 -0.54 23.57
N THR A 66 -10.15 0.32 22.68
CA THR A 66 -10.48 0.30 21.26
C THR A 66 -9.29 -0.18 20.45
N ILE A 67 -9.50 -1.26 19.68
CA ILE A 67 -8.54 -1.72 18.67
C ILE A 67 -8.98 -1.26 17.28
N ILE A 68 -8.12 -0.53 16.61
CA ILE A 68 -8.36 0.01 15.27
C ILE A 68 -7.64 -0.88 14.26
N ILE A 69 -8.41 -1.53 13.38
CA ILE A 69 -7.84 -2.33 12.31
C ILE A 69 -7.24 -1.39 11.25
N ARG A 70 -5.97 -1.58 10.95
CA ARG A 70 -5.20 -0.77 9.99
C ARG A 70 -5.76 -0.81 8.57
N SER A 71 -5.33 0.14 7.73
CA SER A 71 -5.80 0.25 6.33
C SER A 71 -5.55 -0.99 5.46
N HIS A 72 -4.58 -1.82 5.82
CA HIS A 72 -4.21 -3.07 5.12
C HIS A 72 -5.16 -4.24 5.45
N GLY A 73 -6.03 -4.06 6.44
CA GLY A 73 -6.89 -5.12 6.95
C GLY A 73 -6.13 -6.19 7.74
N VAL A 74 -6.90 -7.11 8.26
CA VAL A 74 -6.47 -8.33 8.97
C VAL A 74 -7.38 -9.49 8.58
N GLY A 75 -7.02 -10.71 8.95
CA GLY A 75 -7.85 -11.89 8.73
C GLY A 75 -9.10 -11.92 9.61
N PRO A 76 -10.09 -12.76 9.27
CA PRO A 76 -11.35 -12.85 10.00
C PRO A 76 -11.16 -13.31 11.46
N GLU A 77 -10.18 -14.16 11.74
CA GLU A 77 -9.88 -14.66 13.08
C GLU A 77 -9.48 -13.53 14.07
N VAL A 78 -8.87 -12.44 13.56
CA VAL A 78 -8.46 -11.31 14.40
C VAL A 78 -9.67 -10.55 14.92
N TYR A 79 -10.73 -10.42 14.14
CA TYR A 79 -11.98 -9.79 14.59
C TYR A 79 -12.62 -10.59 15.71
N GLN A 80 -12.67 -11.93 15.54
CA GLN A 80 -13.23 -12.83 16.54
C GLN A 80 -12.41 -12.78 17.84
N ASP A 81 -11.07 -12.89 17.79
CA ASP A 81 -10.20 -12.81 18.97
C ASP A 81 -10.36 -11.46 19.71
N ALA A 82 -10.47 -10.35 18.98
CA ALA A 82 -10.69 -9.05 19.58
C ALA A 82 -12.05 -8.95 20.30
N GLU A 83 -13.12 -9.51 19.72
CA GLU A 83 -14.45 -9.57 20.33
C GLU A 83 -14.44 -10.46 21.58
N GLU A 84 -13.81 -11.64 21.53
CA GLU A 84 -13.67 -12.56 22.67
C GLU A 84 -12.91 -11.93 23.86
N ARG A 85 -11.99 -10.98 23.57
CA ARG A 85 -11.26 -10.18 24.58
C ARG A 85 -12.07 -8.98 25.09
N GLY A 86 -13.25 -8.73 24.55
CA GLY A 86 -14.08 -7.58 24.92
C GLY A 86 -13.55 -6.24 24.43
N LEU A 87 -12.71 -6.22 23.40
CA LEU A 87 -12.21 -4.99 22.78
C LEU A 87 -13.30 -4.37 21.89
N ASN A 88 -13.39 -3.04 21.88
CA ASN A 88 -14.17 -2.31 20.91
C ASN A 88 -13.42 -2.31 19.56
N VAL A 89 -13.95 -2.97 18.54
CA VAL A 89 -13.29 -3.11 17.23
C VAL A 89 -13.75 -2.02 16.28
N VAL A 90 -12.81 -1.22 15.78
CA VAL A 90 -13.05 -0.18 14.76
C VAL A 90 -12.31 -0.54 13.47
N ASP A 91 -13.05 -0.79 12.39
CA ASP A 91 -12.46 -1.24 11.12
C ASP A 91 -12.09 -0.05 10.21
N ALA A 92 -10.79 0.29 10.15
CA ALA A 92 -10.25 1.27 9.23
C ALA A 92 -9.68 0.66 7.95
N THR A 93 -9.93 -0.63 7.67
CA THR A 93 -9.54 -1.30 6.42
C THR A 93 -9.98 -0.49 5.20
N CYS A 94 -9.07 -0.28 4.26
CA CYS A 94 -9.39 0.41 3.00
C CYS A 94 -10.48 -0.37 2.24
N PRO A 95 -11.53 0.30 1.71
CA PRO A 95 -12.59 -0.39 0.95
C PRO A 95 -12.07 -1.20 -0.24
N HIS A 96 -10.99 -0.76 -0.89
CA HIS A 96 -10.37 -1.53 -1.97
C HIS A 96 -9.71 -2.82 -1.47
N VAL A 97 -9.08 -2.77 -0.30
CA VAL A 97 -8.52 -3.97 0.36
C VAL A 97 -9.66 -4.91 0.79
N LYS A 98 -10.72 -4.38 1.40
CA LYS A 98 -11.91 -5.17 1.77
C LYS A 98 -12.51 -5.87 0.55
N LYS A 99 -12.60 -5.18 -0.58
CA LYS A 99 -13.05 -5.80 -1.85
C LYS A 99 -12.13 -6.94 -2.27
N ALA A 100 -10.81 -6.79 -2.19
CA ALA A 100 -9.87 -7.86 -2.55
C ALA A 100 -10.00 -9.09 -1.62
N GLN A 101 -10.15 -8.85 -0.30
CA GLN A 101 -10.43 -9.90 0.69
C GLN A 101 -11.69 -10.70 0.37
N LEU A 102 -12.80 -10.00 0.15
CA LEU A 102 -14.09 -10.62 -0.17
C LEU A 102 -14.05 -11.34 -1.52
N SER A 103 -13.39 -10.75 -2.52
CA SER A 103 -13.21 -11.39 -3.83
C SER A 103 -12.43 -12.70 -3.74
N ALA A 104 -11.37 -12.77 -2.91
CA ALA A 104 -10.62 -14.01 -2.72
C ALA A 104 -11.48 -15.07 -2.02
N LYS A 105 -12.26 -14.66 -1.01
CA LYS A 105 -13.20 -15.54 -0.31
C LYS A 105 -14.28 -16.09 -1.26
N GLU A 106 -14.95 -15.21 -2.02
CA GLU A 106 -16.00 -15.59 -2.97
C GLU A 106 -15.48 -16.57 -4.02
N LEU A 107 -14.29 -16.36 -4.57
CA LEU A 107 -13.68 -17.29 -5.52
C LEU A 107 -13.47 -18.67 -4.91
N VAL A 108 -12.99 -18.75 -3.66
CA VAL A 108 -12.85 -20.04 -2.94
C VAL A 108 -14.21 -20.70 -2.73
N ASP A 109 -15.23 -19.94 -2.30
CA ASP A 109 -16.58 -20.44 -2.05
C ASP A 109 -17.24 -20.96 -3.36
N ASP A 110 -16.92 -20.32 -4.52
CA ASP A 110 -17.34 -20.75 -5.87
C ASP A 110 -16.54 -21.93 -6.43
N GLY A 111 -15.60 -22.48 -5.65
CA GLY A 111 -14.82 -23.67 -6.01
C GLY A 111 -13.62 -23.41 -6.93
N TYR A 112 -13.12 -22.17 -7.01
CA TYR A 112 -11.89 -21.85 -7.72
C TYR A 112 -10.65 -22.16 -6.86
N SER A 113 -9.59 -22.66 -7.50
CA SER A 113 -8.22 -22.56 -6.96
C SER A 113 -7.80 -21.11 -7.05
N VAL A 114 -7.46 -20.47 -5.93
CA VAL A 114 -7.24 -19.02 -5.90
C VAL A 114 -5.76 -18.68 -5.90
N VAL A 115 -5.38 -17.75 -6.77
CA VAL A 115 -4.06 -17.11 -6.79
C VAL A 115 -4.19 -15.65 -6.37
N ILE A 116 -3.32 -15.23 -5.47
CA ILE A 116 -3.14 -13.84 -5.06
C ILE A 116 -1.81 -13.36 -5.67
N ILE A 117 -1.88 -12.42 -6.61
CA ILE A 117 -0.66 -11.78 -7.16
C ILE A 117 -0.27 -10.60 -6.27
N GLY A 118 0.88 -10.69 -5.58
CA GLY A 118 1.31 -9.67 -4.64
C GLY A 118 2.50 -10.11 -3.79
N GLU A 119 3.07 -9.18 -3.04
CA GLU A 119 4.23 -9.39 -2.18
C GLU A 119 3.86 -10.27 -0.97
N LYS A 120 4.43 -11.48 -0.87
CA LYS A 120 4.09 -12.50 0.15
C LYS A 120 4.11 -11.98 1.58
N GLN A 121 5.07 -11.10 1.89
CA GLN A 121 5.23 -10.58 3.26
C GLN A 121 4.39 -9.32 3.54
N HIS A 122 3.75 -8.75 2.51
CA HIS A 122 2.95 -7.53 2.68
C HIS A 122 1.70 -7.80 3.54
N PRO A 123 1.39 -6.93 4.53
CA PRO A 123 0.24 -7.11 5.42
C PRO A 123 -1.11 -7.26 4.71
N GLU A 124 -1.32 -6.53 3.61
CA GLU A 124 -2.53 -6.64 2.80
C GLU A 124 -2.64 -8.04 2.17
N VAL A 125 -1.56 -8.57 1.59
CA VAL A 125 -1.55 -9.90 0.96
C VAL A 125 -1.80 -10.98 1.99
N LYS A 126 -1.21 -10.87 3.18
CA LYS A 126 -1.48 -11.79 4.29
C LYS A 126 -2.96 -11.76 4.68
N SER A 127 -3.56 -10.57 4.76
CA SER A 127 -4.98 -10.46 5.08
C SER A 127 -5.88 -11.08 4.00
N ILE A 128 -5.58 -10.86 2.71
CA ILE A 128 -6.34 -11.49 1.61
C ILE A 128 -6.19 -13.01 1.66
N PHE A 129 -4.98 -13.52 1.93
CA PHE A 129 -4.73 -14.96 2.09
C PHE A 129 -5.56 -15.57 3.23
N GLU A 130 -5.63 -14.91 4.38
CA GLU A 130 -6.44 -15.36 5.52
C GLU A 130 -7.94 -15.36 5.18
N TRP A 131 -8.44 -14.34 4.48
CA TRP A 131 -9.83 -14.29 4.01
C TRP A 131 -10.18 -15.36 2.97
N SER A 132 -9.20 -15.89 2.23
CA SER A 132 -9.37 -17.08 1.38
C SER A 132 -9.49 -18.40 2.17
N GLY A 133 -9.53 -18.34 3.50
CA GLY A 133 -9.42 -19.52 4.36
C GLY A 133 -8.05 -20.19 4.27
N ARG A 134 -7.00 -19.44 3.93
CA ARG A 134 -5.60 -19.88 3.72
C ARG A 134 -5.45 -20.94 2.61
N LYS A 135 -6.39 -20.92 1.65
CA LYS A 135 -6.41 -21.86 0.51
C LYS A 135 -5.77 -21.30 -0.75
N ALA A 136 -5.54 -19.99 -0.81
CA ALA A 136 -4.94 -19.35 -1.96
C ALA A 136 -3.42 -19.61 -2.04
N VAL A 137 -2.87 -19.55 -3.25
CA VAL A 137 -1.43 -19.49 -3.51
C VAL A 137 -1.03 -18.05 -3.76
N VAL A 138 0.05 -17.58 -3.15
CA VAL A 138 0.57 -16.21 -3.37
C VAL A 138 1.75 -16.27 -4.34
N LEU A 139 1.69 -15.48 -5.42
CA LEU A 139 2.72 -15.39 -6.45
C LEU A 139 3.22 -13.94 -6.60
N GLU A 140 4.53 -13.78 -6.74
CA GLU A 140 5.20 -12.49 -6.95
C GLU A 140 5.81 -12.34 -8.33
N THR A 141 6.09 -13.47 -9.01
CA THR A 141 6.87 -13.55 -10.25
C THR A 141 6.23 -14.40 -11.32
N GLU A 142 6.64 -14.19 -12.56
CA GLU A 142 6.25 -14.99 -13.73
C GLU A 142 6.72 -16.45 -13.58
N ALA A 143 7.94 -16.69 -13.08
CA ALA A 143 8.48 -18.02 -12.87
C ALA A 143 7.65 -18.84 -11.87
N GLU A 144 7.17 -18.23 -10.78
CA GLU A 144 6.28 -18.90 -9.83
C GLU A 144 4.91 -19.25 -10.47
N ALA A 145 4.46 -18.48 -11.46
CA ALA A 145 3.26 -18.80 -12.20
C ALA A 145 3.47 -20.00 -13.16
N ASP A 146 4.68 -20.13 -13.72
CA ASP A 146 5.04 -21.28 -14.57
C ASP A 146 5.09 -22.58 -13.77
N ASP A 147 5.52 -22.52 -12.51
CA ASP A 147 5.59 -23.68 -11.59
C ASP A 147 4.23 -24.10 -11.04
N LEU A 148 3.18 -23.28 -11.23
CA LEU A 148 1.84 -23.62 -10.70
C LEU A 148 1.26 -24.81 -11.48
N GLU A 149 0.73 -25.78 -10.73
CA GLU A 149 0.01 -26.91 -11.31
C GLU A 149 -1.30 -26.48 -11.96
N SER A 150 -1.67 -27.14 -13.05
CA SER A 150 -2.93 -26.91 -13.74
C SER A 150 -4.12 -27.33 -12.87
N CYS A 151 -5.22 -26.57 -12.96
CA CYS A 151 -6.43 -26.83 -12.17
C CYS A 151 -7.69 -26.67 -13.03
N ALA A 152 -8.83 -27.16 -12.54
CA ALA A 152 -10.10 -27.11 -13.27
C ALA A 152 -10.63 -25.65 -13.40
N LYS A 153 -10.55 -24.88 -12.32
CA LYS A 153 -11.01 -23.49 -12.23
C LYS A 153 -9.96 -22.66 -11.51
N LEU A 154 -9.53 -21.55 -12.11
CA LEU A 154 -8.52 -20.66 -11.54
C LEU A 154 -9.10 -19.27 -11.31
N GLY A 155 -9.10 -18.82 -10.06
CA GLY A 155 -9.46 -17.47 -9.64
C GLY A 155 -8.22 -16.63 -9.37
N ILE A 156 -8.16 -15.40 -9.88
CA ILE A 156 -6.99 -14.51 -9.70
C ILE A 156 -7.44 -13.19 -9.07
N VAL A 157 -6.82 -12.82 -7.96
CA VAL A 157 -6.91 -11.49 -7.33
C VAL A 157 -5.51 -10.87 -7.20
N CYS A 158 -5.44 -9.58 -6.89
CA CYS A 158 -4.16 -8.87 -6.82
C CYS A 158 -4.10 -7.94 -5.62
N GLN A 159 -2.91 -7.76 -5.05
CA GLN A 159 -2.62 -6.69 -4.10
C GLN A 159 -2.98 -5.33 -4.70
N THR A 160 -3.69 -4.48 -3.94
CA THR A 160 -4.25 -3.22 -4.46
C THR A 160 -3.21 -2.21 -4.92
N THR A 161 -1.97 -2.32 -4.44
CA THR A 161 -0.83 -1.45 -4.77
C THR A 161 0.17 -2.07 -5.74
N PHE A 162 -0.12 -3.26 -6.28
CA PHE A 162 0.80 -3.97 -7.18
C PHE A 162 0.98 -3.26 -8.52
N SER A 163 2.04 -3.60 -9.24
CA SER A 163 2.29 -3.06 -10.58
C SER A 163 1.32 -3.64 -11.61
N GLY A 164 0.58 -2.78 -12.32
CA GLY A 164 -0.31 -3.21 -13.38
C GLY A 164 0.40 -3.92 -14.54
N SER A 165 1.66 -3.54 -14.86
CA SER A 165 2.46 -4.21 -15.90
C SER A 165 2.92 -5.60 -15.44
N LYS A 166 3.45 -5.73 -14.21
CA LYS A 166 3.82 -7.03 -13.64
C LYS A 166 2.61 -7.95 -13.49
N PHE A 167 1.48 -7.41 -13.00
CA PHE A 167 0.24 -8.18 -12.91
C PHE A 167 -0.15 -8.79 -14.25
N ARG A 168 -0.15 -8.00 -15.33
CA ARG A 168 -0.49 -8.52 -16.67
C ARG A 168 0.44 -9.64 -17.11
N LYS A 169 1.75 -9.50 -16.91
CA LYS A 169 2.73 -10.54 -17.25
C LYS A 169 2.44 -11.84 -16.50
N ILE A 170 2.32 -11.79 -15.17
CA ILE A 170 2.03 -12.98 -14.35
C ILE A 170 0.68 -13.60 -14.75
N ALA A 171 -0.36 -12.76 -14.96
CA ALA A 171 -1.68 -13.24 -15.34
C ALA A 171 -1.68 -13.97 -16.71
N MET A 172 -0.86 -13.53 -17.66
CA MET A 172 -0.72 -14.20 -18.97
C MET A 172 -0.19 -15.64 -18.82
N HIS A 173 0.80 -15.88 -17.96
CA HIS A 173 1.30 -17.23 -17.67
C HIS A 173 0.24 -18.10 -17.01
N LEU A 174 -0.63 -17.50 -16.18
CA LEU A 174 -1.70 -18.21 -15.47
C LEU A 174 -2.87 -18.62 -16.40
N LEU A 175 -3.07 -17.96 -17.54
CA LEU A 175 -4.16 -18.32 -18.47
C LEU A 175 -4.03 -19.74 -19.02
N GLU A 176 -2.83 -20.27 -19.13
CA GLU A 176 -2.57 -21.63 -19.61
C GLU A 176 -2.78 -22.71 -18.54
N LYS A 177 -2.95 -22.31 -17.27
CA LYS A 177 -3.08 -23.24 -16.15
C LYS A 177 -4.50 -23.75 -15.93
N SER A 178 -5.50 -23.15 -16.59
CA SER A 178 -6.90 -23.58 -16.47
C SER A 178 -7.71 -23.20 -17.71
N ARG A 179 -8.77 -23.98 -17.97
CA ARG A 179 -9.75 -23.64 -19.03
C ARG A 179 -10.83 -22.68 -18.56
N ASP A 180 -11.05 -22.59 -17.25
CA ASP A 180 -11.99 -21.68 -16.61
C ASP A 180 -11.19 -20.71 -15.71
N VAL A 181 -10.89 -19.51 -16.23
CA VAL A 181 -10.09 -18.50 -15.51
C VAL A 181 -10.93 -17.26 -15.23
N ARG A 182 -11.07 -16.92 -13.97
CA ARG A 182 -11.74 -15.69 -13.52
C ARG A 182 -10.74 -14.72 -12.92
N ILE A 183 -10.52 -13.59 -13.57
CA ILE A 183 -9.58 -12.54 -13.13
C ILE A 183 -10.36 -11.38 -12.53
N LEU A 184 -10.15 -11.12 -11.24
CA LEU A 184 -10.65 -9.96 -10.54
C LEU A 184 -9.49 -9.00 -10.27
N ARG A 185 -9.29 -8.03 -11.20
CA ARG A 185 -8.21 -7.04 -11.08
C ARG A 185 -8.52 -6.07 -9.93
N THR A 186 -7.97 -6.37 -8.76
CA THR A 186 -8.20 -5.60 -7.51
C THR A 186 -7.22 -4.45 -7.29
N ILE A 187 -6.31 -4.16 -8.23
CA ILE A 187 -5.46 -2.96 -8.20
C ILE A 187 -6.36 -1.72 -8.15
N CYS A 188 -6.12 -0.82 -7.20
CA CYS A 188 -6.97 0.33 -7.01
C CYS A 188 -6.68 1.45 -8.02
N THR A 189 -7.71 2.21 -8.42
CA THR A 189 -7.59 3.33 -9.35
C THR A 189 -6.56 4.38 -8.89
N ALA A 190 -6.48 4.61 -7.57
CA ALA A 190 -5.50 5.54 -7.02
C ALA A 190 -4.06 5.09 -7.25
N THR A 191 -3.80 3.78 -7.29
CA THR A 191 -2.48 3.22 -7.65
C THR A 191 -2.19 3.45 -9.14
N ASP A 192 -3.14 3.12 -10.02
CA ASP A 192 -2.97 3.31 -11.47
C ASP A 192 -2.70 4.78 -11.81
N GLN A 193 -3.50 5.71 -11.26
CA GLN A 193 -3.34 7.14 -11.49
C GLN A 193 -1.97 7.66 -11.04
N ARG A 194 -1.50 7.25 -9.83
CA ARG A 194 -0.18 7.64 -9.33
C ARG A 194 0.96 7.11 -10.18
N GLN A 195 0.89 5.83 -10.56
CA GLN A 195 1.92 5.23 -11.41
C GLN A 195 1.98 5.90 -12.77
N ALA A 196 0.84 6.16 -13.40
CA ALA A 196 0.77 6.85 -14.68
C ALA A 196 1.33 8.28 -14.60
N ALA A 197 0.88 9.07 -13.61
CA ALA A 197 1.36 10.45 -13.45
C ALA A 197 2.86 10.52 -13.10
N ALA A 198 3.37 9.57 -12.30
CA ALA A 198 4.79 9.52 -11.97
C ALA A 198 5.66 9.18 -13.20
N ILE A 199 5.24 8.22 -14.02
CA ILE A 199 5.91 7.86 -15.27
C ILE A 199 5.87 9.03 -16.26
N GLU A 200 4.71 9.66 -16.45
CA GLU A 200 4.57 10.80 -17.35
C GLU A 200 5.49 11.97 -16.96
N LEU A 201 5.58 12.26 -15.66
CA LEU A 201 6.48 13.30 -15.18
C LEU A 201 7.95 12.90 -15.32
N ALA A 202 8.31 11.67 -15.00
CA ALA A 202 9.68 11.16 -15.10
C ALA A 202 10.26 11.25 -16.53
N GLN A 203 9.40 11.17 -17.56
CA GLN A 203 9.80 11.33 -18.96
C GLN A 203 10.07 12.79 -19.38
N LYS A 204 9.75 13.77 -18.53
CA LYS A 204 9.79 15.21 -18.83
C LYS A 204 10.79 15.99 -17.99
N VAL A 205 11.46 15.32 -17.03
CA VAL A 205 12.37 15.95 -16.06
C VAL A 205 13.72 15.25 -16.04
N ASP A 206 14.75 15.95 -15.53
CA ASP A 206 16.10 15.41 -15.42
C ASP A 206 16.23 14.50 -14.20
N MET A 207 15.47 14.80 -13.13
CA MET A 207 15.54 14.08 -11.87
C MET A 207 14.15 13.98 -11.22
N MET A 208 13.85 12.82 -10.65
CA MET A 208 12.66 12.58 -9.83
C MET A 208 13.03 12.45 -8.35
N LEU A 209 12.25 13.11 -7.50
CA LEU A 209 12.20 12.88 -6.07
C LEU A 209 10.90 12.15 -5.73
N VAL A 210 11.03 10.93 -5.23
CA VAL A 210 9.89 10.11 -4.80
C VAL A 210 9.84 10.10 -3.28
N ILE A 211 8.78 10.71 -2.72
CA ILE A 211 8.67 10.96 -1.29
C ILE A 211 7.78 9.90 -0.62
N GLY A 212 8.25 9.31 0.48
CA GLY A 212 7.47 8.44 1.36
C GLY A 212 8.27 7.31 1.95
N GLY A 213 7.65 6.53 2.82
CA GLY A 213 8.31 5.48 3.59
C GLY A 213 8.98 4.42 2.72
N LYS A 214 10.23 4.08 3.05
CA LYS A 214 11.00 3.02 2.36
C LYS A 214 10.38 1.63 2.57
N ASN A 215 9.56 1.48 3.62
CA ASN A 215 8.77 0.29 3.91
C ASN A 215 7.39 0.28 3.20
N SER A 216 7.08 1.29 2.37
CA SER A 216 5.85 1.37 1.61
C SER A 216 6.04 0.75 0.22
N ALA A 217 5.42 -0.42 -0.04
CA ALA A 217 5.42 -1.08 -1.34
C ALA A 217 5.01 -0.13 -2.49
N ASN A 218 3.97 0.69 -2.27
CA ASN A 218 3.54 1.67 -3.26
C ASN A 218 4.61 2.73 -3.56
N THR A 219 5.29 3.27 -2.54
CA THR A 219 6.33 4.30 -2.74
C THR A 219 7.57 3.72 -3.40
N THR A 220 8.03 2.57 -2.93
CA THR A 220 9.16 1.85 -3.53
C THR A 220 8.88 1.54 -5.00
N ARG A 221 7.65 1.14 -5.32
CA ARG A 221 7.26 0.87 -6.71
C ARG A 221 7.26 2.13 -7.57
N LEU A 222 6.79 3.28 -7.05
CA LEU A 222 6.89 4.55 -7.77
C LEU A 222 8.35 4.93 -8.07
N ALA A 223 9.25 4.76 -7.10
CA ALA A 223 10.68 5.03 -7.30
C ALA A 223 11.29 4.14 -8.38
N GLN A 224 10.96 2.85 -8.41
CA GLN A 224 11.41 1.92 -9.45
C GLN A 224 10.92 2.33 -10.84
N LEU A 225 9.64 2.70 -10.96
CA LEU A 225 9.06 3.12 -12.23
C LEU A 225 9.68 4.43 -12.76
N CYS A 226 9.92 5.41 -11.89
CA CYS A 226 10.60 6.65 -12.27
C CYS A 226 12.04 6.40 -12.70
N ALA A 227 12.76 5.51 -12.02
CA ALA A 227 14.15 5.18 -12.31
C ALA A 227 14.35 4.48 -13.69
N GLU A 228 13.29 3.95 -14.29
CA GLU A 228 13.31 3.44 -15.67
C GLU A 228 13.43 4.58 -16.70
N HIS A 229 13.19 5.86 -16.31
CA HIS A 229 13.13 7.01 -17.22
C HIS A 229 14.14 8.11 -16.94
N CYS A 230 14.47 8.39 -15.66
CA CYS A 230 15.42 9.45 -15.29
C CYS A 230 16.10 9.16 -13.95
N LEU A 231 17.07 10.00 -13.58
CA LEU A 231 17.71 9.96 -12.27
C LEU A 231 16.64 10.07 -11.17
N THR A 232 16.61 9.10 -10.25
CA THR A 232 15.52 9.04 -9.25
C THR A 232 16.08 8.80 -7.85
N TYR A 233 15.64 9.60 -6.89
CA TYR A 233 15.92 9.42 -5.47
C TYR A 233 14.64 9.17 -4.68
N HIS A 234 14.66 8.14 -3.84
CA HIS A 234 13.59 7.83 -2.89
C HIS A 234 13.99 8.34 -1.50
N ILE A 235 13.21 9.29 -0.98
CA ILE A 235 13.44 9.95 0.31
C ILE A 235 12.21 9.87 1.20
N GLU A 236 12.39 9.83 2.51
CA GLU A 236 11.29 9.90 3.48
C GLU A 236 11.01 11.34 3.93
N THR A 237 12.06 12.16 4.04
CA THR A 237 11.97 13.53 4.54
C THR A 237 12.89 14.48 3.75
N ALA A 238 12.65 15.78 3.92
CA ALA A 238 13.49 16.81 3.33
C ALA A 238 14.93 16.86 3.90
N ALA A 239 15.20 16.20 5.04
CA ALA A 239 16.55 16.10 5.62
C ALA A 239 17.49 15.21 4.78
N GLU A 240 16.94 14.31 3.97
CA GLU A 240 17.72 13.42 3.11
C GLU A 240 18.19 14.08 1.80
N LEU A 241 17.72 15.29 1.50
CA LEU A 241 18.15 16.02 0.30
C LEU A 241 19.63 16.42 0.39
N ARG A 242 20.40 16.12 -0.66
CA ARG A 242 21.83 16.42 -0.76
C ARG A 242 22.07 17.45 -1.86
N ASP A 243 22.93 18.44 -1.60
CA ASP A 243 23.17 19.53 -2.54
C ASP A 243 23.78 19.04 -3.87
N GLU A 244 24.62 18.01 -3.81
CA GLU A 244 25.22 17.37 -4.98
C GLU A 244 24.24 16.78 -6.00
N TRP A 245 23.01 16.49 -5.57
CA TRP A 245 21.99 15.95 -6.48
C TRP A 245 21.46 16.99 -7.46
N PHE A 246 21.62 18.27 -7.14
CA PHE A 246 21.05 19.38 -7.91
C PHE A 246 22.02 19.94 -8.96
N ASP A 247 23.26 19.43 -9.00
CA ASP A 247 24.25 19.88 -9.96
C ASP A 247 23.81 19.56 -11.40
N LYS A 248 23.75 20.60 -12.24
CA LYS A 248 23.35 20.53 -13.66
C LYS A 248 21.91 20.04 -13.91
N ILE A 249 21.05 20.09 -12.91
CA ILE A 249 19.62 19.76 -13.03
C ILE A 249 18.84 21.02 -13.39
N GLU A 250 18.11 20.99 -14.49
CA GLU A 250 17.22 22.08 -14.91
C GLU A 250 15.78 21.86 -14.44
N LYS A 251 15.31 20.60 -14.47
CA LYS A 251 13.94 20.22 -14.11
C LYS A 251 13.91 19.08 -13.10
N ILE A 252 13.16 19.29 -12.01
CA ILE A 252 12.93 18.28 -10.98
C ILE A 252 11.45 17.96 -10.92
N GLY A 253 11.14 16.66 -11.03
CA GLY A 253 9.82 16.13 -10.75
C GLY A 253 9.70 15.64 -9.30
N ILE A 254 8.59 15.94 -8.66
CA ILE A 254 8.28 15.43 -7.33
C ILE A 254 7.01 14.60 -7.38
N THR A 255 7.09 13.36 -6.92
CA THR A 255 5.93 12.52 -6.64
C THR A 255 5.99 11.98 -5.22
N ALA A 256 4.87 11.43 -4.73
CA ALA A 256 4.79 10.93 -3.37
C ALA A 256 3.87 9.71 -3.26
N GLY A 257 4.25 8.78 -2.39
CA GLY A 257 3.47 7.60 -2.10
C GLY A 257 2.08 7.90 -1.50
N ALA A 258 1.15 6.96 -1.65
CA ALA A 258 -0.22 7.06 -1.15
C ALA A 258 -0.34 7.22 0.38
N SER A 259 0.73 6.93 1.11
CA SER A 259 0.85 7.08 2.57
C SER A 259 1.70 8.29 2.99
N THR A 260 2.06 9.19 2.07
CA THR A 260 2.91 10.35 2.36
C THR A 260 2.06 11.58 2.71
N PRO A 261 2.27 12.18 3.90
CA PRO A 261 1.54 13.37 4.33
C PRO A 261 1.87 14.62 3.51
N ASP A 262 0.88 15.50 3.33
CA ASP A 262 1.03 16.75 2.58
C ASP A 262 2.11 17.69 3.16
N TRP A 263 2.31 17.70 4.50
CA TRP A 263 3.33 18.58 5.11
C TRP A 263 4.75 18.16 4.74
N ILE A 264 5.03 16.84 4.59
CA ILE A 264 6.34 16.36 4.14
C ILE A 264 6.57 16.76 2.68
N ILE A 265 5.55 16.59 1.84
CA ILE A 265 5.61 16.98 0.43
C ILE A 265 5.91 18.48 0.29
N LYS A 266 5.18 19.31 1.04
CA LYS A 266 5.37 20.77 1.05
C LYS A 266 6.77 21.18 1.54
N GLU A 267 7.30 20.48 2.54
CA GLU A 267 8.66 20.74 3.04
C GLU A 267 9.72 20.45 1.99
N VAL A 268 9.65 19.28 1.34
CA VAL A 268 10.56 18.91 0.25
C VAL A 268 10.45 19.89 -0.91
N TYR A 269 9.23 20.20 -1.33
CA TYR A 269 8.97 21.15 -2.43
C TYR A 269 9.59 22.53 -2.17
N LYS A 270 9.34 23.11 -0.97
CA LYS A 270 9.95 24.40 -0.57
C LYS A 270 11.47 24.35 -0.55
N LYS A 271 12.05 23.27 -0.05
CA LYS A 271 13.50 23.10 0.01
C LYS A 271 14.13 23.01 -1.38
N CYS A 272 13.45 22.38 -2.34
CA CYS A 272 13.86 22.36 -3.75
C CYS A 272 13.73 23.76 -4.41
N GLN A 273 12.62 24.47 -4.16
CA GLN A 273 12.43 25.82 -4.68
C GLN A 273 13.51 26.82 -4.19
N ASN A 274 13.95 26.69 -2.93
CA ASN A 274 14.98 27.58 -2.37
C ASN A 274 16.39 27.31 -2.95
N ARG A 275 16.57 26.23 -3.71
CA ARG A 275 17.80 25.91 -4.46
C ARG A 275 17.70 26.25 -5.95
N ALA A 276 16.49 26.63 -6.41
CA ALA A 276 16.22 27.10 -7.77
C ALA A 276 16.63 28.56 -7.94
#